data_414b8391cdfd5f437052b0d93d21fc79
#
_entry.id   414b8391cdfd5f437052b0d93d21fc79
#
_cell.length_a   1.000
_cell.length_b   1.000
_cell.length_c   1.000
_cell.angle_alpha   90.00
_cell.angle_beta   90.00
_cell.angle_gamma   90.00
#
_symmetry.space_group_name_H-M   'P 1'
#
loop_
_entity.id
_entity.type
_entity.pdbx_description
1 polymer ?
#
loop_
_entity_poly.entity_id
_entity_poly.type
_entity_poly.pdbx_seq_one_letter_code
_entity_poly.pdbx_strand_id
1 'polypeptide(L)'
;YPNAAEIFSNIEIKGGVNYFLWDREYKGDCLIRTYENSKCISALKRPLKEENTDIFIRYNEAISIFKKIQSFKEKSFSELMSSRKPFGIPTNFKGKKEPFEGAVKIYVNGGVGYIEKEGVLKNQHWIKEHKVIVPYAVGSGDSKTDKVNPIYAEPNSCCTETYLVIGPFATKKQCENVMQY
;
A
#
# COMPACT_ATOMS: atom_id res chain seq x y z
N TYR A 1 11.18 -19.18 -1.50
CA TYR A 1 11.73 -18.52 -2.68
C TYR A 1 11.04 -17.18 -2.88
N PRO A 2 11.64 -16.05 -2.46
CA PRO A 2 11.09 -14.70 -2.70
C PRO A 2 10.96 -14.38 -4.19
N ASN A 3 11.90 -14.86 -4.99
CA ASN A 3 11.86 -14.76 -6.45
C ASN A 3 11.27 -16.05 -7.05
N ALA A 4 10.04 -15.97 -7.53
CA ALA A 4 9.34 -17.10 -8.12
C ALA A 4 9.97 -17.61 -9.42
N ALA A 5 10.69 -16.76 -10.17
CA ALA A 5 11.34 -17.10 -11.43
C ALA A 5 12.47 -18.16 -11.26
N GLU A 6 13.01 -18.30 -10.05
CA GLU A 6 13.97 -19.36 -9.72
C GLU A 6 13.37 -20.79 -9.81
N ILE A 7 12.06 -20.89 -9.64
CA ILE A 7 11.31 -22.16 -9.67
C ILE A 7 10.50 -22.29 -10.97
N PHE A 8 9.88 -21.18 -11.41
CA PHE A 8 9.00 -21.12 -12.57
C PHE A 8 9.48 -20.05 -13.55
N SER A 9 10.46 -20.39 -14.37
CA SER A 9 11.14 -19.43 -15.27
C SER A 9 10.26 -18.84 -16.38
N ASN A 10 9.11 -19.47 -16.70
CA ASN A 10 8.27 -19.07 -17.83
C ASN A 10 6.93 -18.47 -17.38
N ILE A 11 6.75 -18.21 -16.10
CA ILE A 11 5.48 -17.69 -15.54
C ILE A 11 5.80 -16.52 -14.62
N GLU A 12 5.10 -15.40 -14.80
CA GLU A 12 5.16 -14.26 -13.88
C GLU A 12 4.30 -14.55 -12.65
N ILE A 13 4.94 -14.84 -11.51
CA ILE A 13 4.29 -15.03 -10.21
C ILE A 13 4.72 -13.90 -9.27
N LYS A 14 3.79 -13.01 -8.91
CA LYS A 14 4.06 -11.95 -7.94
C LYS A 14 4.00 -12.49 -6.51
N GLY A 15 4.96 -12.05 -5.69
CA GLY A 15 4.97 -12.37 -4.26
C GLY A 15 5.78 -13.61 -3.85
N GLY A 16 6.47 -14.25 -4.79
CA GLY A 16 7.27 -15.44 -4.51
C GLY A 16 6.48 -16.74 -4.45
N VAL A 17 7.15 -17.83 -4.17
CA VAL A 17 6.56 -19.17 -4.03
C VAL A 17 7.09 -19.87 -2.78
N ASN A 18 6.30 -20.75 -2.21
CA ASN A 18 6.71 -21.60 -1.12
C ASN A 18 6.20 -23.04 -1.32
N TYR A 19 6.82 -23.97 -0.64
CA TYR A 19 6.28 -25.29 -0.37
C TYR A 19 6.38 -25.54 1.13
N PHE A 20 5.52 -26.39 1.68
CA PHE A 20 5.50 -26.67 3.10
C PHE A 20 5.17 -28.15 3.37
N LEU A 21 5.69 -28.64 4.49
CA LEU A 21 5.25 -29.88 5.11
C LEU A 21 4.31 -29.52 6.26
N TRP A 22 3.11 -30.05 6.21
CA TRP A 22 2.14 -29.90 7.30
C TRP A 22 2.02 -31.23 8.06
N ASP A 23 2.20 -31.15 9.37
CA ASP A 23 1.99 -32.26 10.27
C ASP A 23 0.83 -31.91 11.23
N ARG A 24 -0.24 -32.69 11.18
CA ARG A 24 -1.46 -32.46 11.95
C ARG A 24 -1.22 -32.51 13.46
N GLU A 25 -0.31 -33.37 13.90
CA GLU A 25 -0.03 -33.59 15.32
C GLU A 25 0.98 -32.57 15.88
N TYR A 26 1.74 -31.90 15.02
CA TYR A 26 2.72 -30.91 15.42
C TYR A 26 2.07 -29.58 15.82
N LYS A 27 2.39 -29.08 17.01
CA LYS A 27 1.84 -27.83 17.57
C LYS A 27 2.91 -26.75 17.83
N GLY A 28 4.11 -26.98 17.38
CA GLY A 28 5.24 -26.05 17.60
C GLY A 28 5.42 -25.01 16.49
N ASP A 29 6.49 -24.24 16.64
CA ASP A 29 6.92 -23.26 15.67
C ASP A 29 7.35 -23.89 14.34
N CYS A 30 7.11 -23.18 13.24
CA CYS A 30 7.55 -23.59 11.91
C CYS A 30 9.06 -23.38 11.72
N LEU A 31 9.74 -24.33 11.09
CA LEU A 31 11.07 -24.09 10.56
C LEU A 31 10.95 -23.42 9.18
N ILE A 32 11.23 -22.12 9.14
CA ILE A 32 11.12 -21.30 7.93
C ILE A 32 12.51 -21.13 7.31
N ARG A 33 12.66 -21.61 6.07
CA ARG A 33 13.88 -21.50 5.28
C ARG A 33 13.64 -20.58 4.09
N THR A 34 14.54 -19.64 3.87
CA THR A 34 14.54 -18.76 2.69
C THR A 34 15.64 -19.19 1.73
N TYR A 35 15.31 -19.29 0.46
CA TYR A 35 16.24 -19.70 -0.59
C TYR A 35 16.36 -18.60 -1.64
N GLU A 36 17.60 -18.35 -2.05
CA GLU A 36 17.93 -17.49 -3.20
C GLU A 36 19.06 -18.16 -4.01
N ASN A 37 18.92 -18.14 -5.32
CA ASN A 37 19.87 -18.82 -6.23
C ASN A 37 20.14 -20.29 -5.82
N SER A 38 19.06 -20.99 -5.49
CA SER A 38 19.09 -22.41 -5.04
C SER A 38 19.87 -22.67 -3.75
N LYS A 39 20.25 -21.62 -3.01
CA LYS A 39 20.95 -21.74 -1.72
C LYS A 39 20.04 -21.33 -0.59
N CYS A 40 20.06 -22.08 0.51
CA CYS A 40 19.42 -21.67 1.74
C CYS A 40 20.21 -20.50 2.36
N ILE A 41 19.63 -19.29 2.30
CA ILE A 41 20.26 -18.08 2.84
C ILE A 41 19.87 -17.80 4.28
N SER A 42 18.76 -18.36 4.73
CA SER A 42 18.28 -18.19 6.11
C SER A 42 17.44 -19.39 6.56
N ALA A 43 17.55 -19.77 7.82
CA ALA A 43 16.72 -20.79 8.46
C ALA A 43 16.43 -20.37 9.91
N LEU A 44 15.15 -20.26 10.25
CA LEU A 44 14.71 -19.84 11.58
C LEU A 44 13.48 -20.63 12.01
N LYS A 45 13.47 -21.12 13.24
CA LYS A 45 12.29 -21.72 13.86
C LYS A 45 11.49 -20.60 14.54
N ARG A 46 10.27 -20.35 14.05
CA ARG A 46 9.41 -19.27 14.53
C ARG A 46 7.94 -19.52 14.19
N PRO A 47 7.01 -18.77 14.80
CA PRO A 47 5.61 -18.81 14.39
C PRO A 47 5.45 -18.52 12.88
N LEU A 48 4.48 -19.12 12.25
CA LEU A 48 4.14 -18.83 10.85
C LEU A 48 3.67 -17.38 10.67
N LYS A 49 2.93 -16.86 11.65
CA LYS A 49 2.54 -15.46 11.76
C LYS A 49 3.09 -14.90 13.05
N GLU A 50 3.71 -13.74 12.98
CA GLU A 50 4.11 -13.00 14.18
C GLU A 50 2.88 -12.40 14.86
N GLU A 51 2.99 -12.15 16.16
CA GLU A 51 1.94 -11.49 16.93
C GLU A 51 1.59 -10.12 16.34
N ASN A 52 0.30 -9.78 16.31
CA ASN A 52 -0.22 -8.50 15.77
C ASN A 52 0.06 -8.26 14.28
N THR A 53 0.22 -9.31 13.48
CA THR A 53 0.24 -9.17 12.02
C THR A 53 -0.54 -10.28 11.33
N ASP A 54 -1.26 -9.93 10.27
CA ASP A 54 -1.93 -10.89 9.38
C ASP A 54 -1.08 -11.26 8.16
N ILE A 55 0.08 -10.65 8.02
CA ILE A 55 0.98 -10.83 6.88
C ILE A 55 2.13 -11.76 7.26
N PHE A 56 2.40 -12.75 6.40
CA PHE A 56 3.59 -13.57 6.52
C PHE A 56 4.86 -12.75 6.20
N ILE A 57 5.77 -12.63 7.17
CA ILE A 57 7.05 -11.94 6.97
C ILE A 57 8.02 -12.91 6.26
N ARG A 58 8.37 -12.62 5.02
CA ARG A 58 9.17 -13.52 4.17
C ARG A 58 10.62 -13.70 4.60
N TYR A 59 11.24 -12.61 5.05
CA TYR A 59 12.65 -12.61 5.45
C TYR A 59 12.78 -12.74 6.96
N ASN A 60 13.49 -13.75 7.42
CA ASN A 60 13.68 -14.01 8.85
C ASN A 60 14.38 -12.83 9.55
N GLU A 61 15.26 -12.13 8.87
CA GLU A 61 16.01 -10.96 9.36
C GLU A 61 15.08 -9.78 9.69
N ALA A 62 13.95 -9.67 9.00
CA ALA A 62 12.96 -8.63 9.24
C ALA A 62 12.20 -8.80 10.56
N ILE A 63 12.21 -10.00 11.17
CA ILE A 63 11.49 -10.27 12.42
C ILE A 63 11.99 -9.40 13.57
N SER A 64 13.30 -9.24 13.71
CA SER A 64 13.88 -8.40 14.77
C SER A 64 13.51 -6.93 14.59
N ILE A 65 13.48 -6.45 13.34
CA ILE A 65 13.06 -5.09 13.00
C ILE A 65 11.58 -4.91 13.32
N PHE A 66 10.75 -5.86 12.92
CA PHE A 66 9.31 -5.84 13.18
C PHE A 66 9.00 -5.78 14.68
N LYS A 67 9.63 -6.65 15.49
CA LYS A 67 9.47 -6.65 16.94
C LYS A 67 9.94 -5.34 17.59
N LYS A 68 11.03 -4.75 17.08
CA LYS A 68 11.50 -3.44 17.54
C LYS A 68 10.47 -2.35 17.26
N ILE A 69 9.89 -2.31 16.05
CA ILE A 69 8.84 -1.34 15.71
C ILE A 69 7.62 -1.54 16.61
N GLN A 70 7.17 -2.77 16.82
CA GLN A 70 6.04 -3.06 17.69
C GLN A 70 6.27 -2.62 19.14
N SER A 71 7.53 -2.64 19.62
CA SER A 71 7.85 -2.21 21.00
C SER A 71 7.59 -0.73 21.25
N PHE A 72 7.57 0.11 20.23
CA PHE A 72 7.23 1.53 20.33
C PHE A 72 5.75 1.78 20.59
N LYS A 73 4.89 0.77 20.36
CA LYS A 73 3.42 0.86 20.54
C LYS A 73 2.77 2.03 19.79
N GLU A 74 3.39 2.45 18.70
CA GLU A 74 2.85 3.47 17.82
C GLU A 74 1.67 2.92 17.01
N LYS A 75 0.75 3.80 16.63
CA LYS A 75 -0.33 3.46 15.73
C LYS A 75 0.22 3.05 14.37
N SER A 76 -0.40 2.05 13.76
CA SER A 76 0.01 1.63 12.43
C SER A 76 -0.24 2.74 11.40
N PHE A 77 0.73 2.97 10.53
CA PHE A 77 0.57 3.89 9.39
C PHE A 77 -0.60 3.49 8.48
N SER A 78 -0.97 2.22 8.46
CA SER A 78 -2.15 1.73 7.73
C SER A 78 -3.47 2.36 8.19
N GLU A 79 -3.55 2.86 9.43
CA GLU A 79 -4.73 3.57 9.94
C GLU A 79 -4.97 4.90 9.23
N LEU A 80 -3.92 5.49 8.64
CA LEU A 80 -4.00 6.71 7.85
C LEU A 80 -4.37 6.44 6.40
N MET A 81 -4.35 5.18 5.96
CA MET A 81 -4.65 4.83 4.57
C MET A 81 -6.14 4.57 4.36
N SER A 82 -6.69 5.17 3.32
CA SER A 82 -8.06 4.91 2.94
C SER A 82 -8.26 3.48 2.40
N SER A 83 -9.50 3.02 2.46
CA SER A 83 -9.93 1.91 1.61
C SER A 83 -9.94 2.32 0.14
N ARG A 84 -10.03 1.33 -0.76
CA ARG A 84 -10.22 1.55 -2.20
C ARG A 84 -11.44 2.43 -2.45
N LYS A 85 -11.35 3.29 -3.49
CA LYS A 85 -12.41 4.20 -3.91
C LYS A 85 -12.79 5.20 -2.81
N PRO A 86 -11.81 6.00 -2.35
CA PRO A 86 -11.95 6.82 -1.14
C PRO A 86 -13.09 7.85 -1.23
N PHE A 87 -13.35 8.42 -2.41
CA PHE A 87 -14.42 9.40 -2.62
C PHE A 87 -15.65 8.84 -3.36
N GLY A 88 -15.70 7.52 -3.60
CA GLY A 88 -16.81 6.87 -4.28
C GLY A 88 -16.82 7.03 -5.80
N ILE A 89 -15.74 7.55 -6.39
CA ILE A 89 -15.64 7.90 -7.81
C ILE A 89 -14.83 6.83 -8.57
N PRO A 90 -15.33 6.26 -9.68
CA PRO A 90 -14.65 5.19 -10.41
C PRO A 90 -13.48 5.70 -11.25
N THR A 91 -12.56 4.81 -11.63
CA THR A 91 -11.33 5.13 -12.39
C THR A 91 -11.60 5.76 -13.76
N ASN A 92 -12.68 5.38 -14.44
CA ASN A 92 -13.03 5.90 -15.77
C ASN A 92 -13.62 7.30 -15.78
N PHE A 93 -13.92 7.85 -14.58
CA PHE A 93 -14.40 9.24 -14.46
C PHE A 93 -13.28 10.22 -14.83
N LYS A 94 -13.60 11.28 -15.60
CA LYS A 94 -12.63 12.30 -16.04
C LYS A 94 -12.91 13.69 -15.48
N GLY A 95 -14.16 14.03 -15.21
CA GLY A 95 -14.58 15.38 -14.83
C GLY A 95 -14.59 16.37 -16.01
N LYS A 96 -14.90 17.63 -15.73
CA LYS A 96 -14.76 18.73 -16.67
C LYS A 96 -13.29 19.13 -16.79
N LYS A 97 -12.85 19.57 -17.97
CA LYS A 97 -11.46 19.98 -18.20
C LYS A 97 -11.11 21.31 -17.54
N GLU A 98 -12.07 22.23 -17.53
CA GLU A 98 -11.89 23.58 -17.00
C GLU A 98 -12.56 23.73 -15.64
N PRO A 99 -11.99 24.53 -14.74
CA PRO A 99 -12.61 24.87 -13.45
C PRO A 99 -13.90 25.67 -13.68
N PHE A 100 -14.83 25.55 -12.77
CA PHE A 100 -16.06 26.31 -12.73
C PHE A 100 -16.38 26.71 -11.29
N GLU A 101 -17.32 27.61 -11.09
CA GLU A 101 -17.70 28.11 -9.77
C GLU A 101 -18.18 26.94 -8.87
N GLY A 102 -17.62 26.83 -7.66
CA GLY A 102 -17.90 25.75 -6.70
C GLY A 102 -17.28 24.40 -7.03
N ALA A 103 -16.44 24.31 -8.09
CA ALA A 103 -15.81 23.07 -8.50
C ALA A 103 -14.81 22.55 -7.47
N VAL A 104 -14.77 21.23 -7.32
CA VAL A 104 -13.73 20.48 -6.60
C VAL A 104 -12.76 19.91 -7.63
N LYS A 105 -11.47 20.15 -7.42
CA LYS A 105 -10.41 19.53 -8.25
C LYS A 105 -10.39 18.02 -8.03
N ILE A 106 -10.33 17.25 -9.09
CA ILE A 106 -10.26 15.79 -9.00
C ILE A 106 -9.04 15.23 -9.72
N TYR A 107 -8.24 14.45 -8.99
CA TYR A 107 -7.14 13.67 -9.55
C TYR A 107 -7.70 12.39 -10.20
N VAL A 108 -7.48 12.25 -11.49
CA VAL A 108 -8.00 11.16 -12.31
C VAL A 108 -6.86 10.37 -12.95
N ASN A 109 -7.15 9.21 -13.51
CA ASN A 109 -6.16 8.46 -14.27
C ASN A 109 -5.64 9.27 -15.46
N GLY A 110 -4.34 9.64 -15.38
CA GLY A 110 -3.63 10.40 -16.40
C GLY A 110 -3.79 11.92 -16.32
N GLY A 111 -4.27 12.50 -15.19
CA GLY A 111 -4.32 13.95 -15.06
C GLY A 111 -5.25 14.48 -13.97
N VAL A 112 -5.83 15.62 -14.25
CA VAL A 112 -6.71 16.37 -13.36
C VAL A 112 -7.99 16.76 -14.12
N GLY A 113 -9.09 16.79 -13.40
CA GLY A 113 -10.37 17.33 -13.86
C GLY A 113 -11.06 18.12 -12.76
N TYR A 114 -12.33 18.46 -12.97
CA TYR A 114 -13.17 19.19 -12.03
C TYR A 114 -14.54 18.54 -11.90
N ILE A 115 -15.09 18.50 -10.70
CA ILE A 115 -16.35 17.86 -10.37
C ILE A 115 -17.17 18.77 -9.44
N GLU A 116 -18.49 18.70 -9.53
CA GLU A 116 -19.38 19.29 -8.53
C GLU A 116 -19.25 18.55 -7.20
N LYS A 117 -19.30 19.28 -6.10
CA LYS A 117 -19.12 18.69 -4.76
C LYS A 117 -20.13 17.57 -4.48
N GLU A 118 -21.34 17.69 -4.99
CA GLU A 118 -22.43 16.70 -4.88
C GLU A 118 -22.10 15.39 -5.58
N GLY A 119 -21.21 15.42 -6.57
CA GLY A 119 -20.69 14.22 -7.23
C GLY A 119 -19.69 13.39 -6.41
N VAL A 120 -19.24 13.93 -5.27
CA VAL A 120 -18.36 13.22 -4.33
C VAL A 120 -19.22 12.44 -3.34
N LEU A 121 -19.26 11.11 -3.49
CA LEU A 121 -20.22 10.25 -2.79
C LEU A 121 -19.78 9.81 -1.39
N LYS A 122 -18.48 9.89 -1.08
CA LYS A 122 -17.89 9.45 0.20
C LYS A 122 -16.88 10.47 0.70
N ASN A 123 -16.67 10.49 2.01
CA ASN A 123 -15.63 11.30 2.68
C ASN A 123 -15.58 12.77 2.24
N GLN A 124 -16.76 13.39 2.02
CA GLN A 124 -16.83 14.79 1.58
C GLN A 124 -16.09 15.74 2.52
N HIS A 125 -16.00 15.42 3.81
CA HIS A 125 -15.27 16.21 4.80
C HIS A 125 -13.76 16.27 4.50
N TRP A 126 -13.18 15.25 3.84
CA TRP A 126 -11.78 15.27 3.43
C TRP A 126 -11.47 16.23 2.28
N ILE A 127 -12.49 16.71 1.57
CA ILE A 127 -12.29 17.67 0.46
C ILE A 127 -11.55 18.93 0.95
N LYS A 128 -11.88 19.40 2.16
CA LYS A 128 -11.30 20.62 2.75
C LYS A 128 -9.94 20.44 3.38
N GLU A 129 -9.48 19.20 3.53
CA GLU A 129 -8.27 18.85 4.25
C GLU A 129 -7.08 18.64 3.30
N HIS A 130 -5.86 18.75 3.83
CA HIS A 130 -4.64 18.35 3.16
C HIS A 130 -4.53 16.82 3.12
N LYS A 131 -4.07 16.25 2.02
CA LYS A 131 -3.95 14.80 1.84
C LYS A 131 -2.74 14.46 0.96
N VAL A 132 -2.27 13.25 1.11
CA VAL A 132 -1.36 12.64 0.12
C VAL A 132 -2.16 11.56 -0.61
N ILE A 133 -2.04 11.50 -1.92
CA ILE A 133 -2.60 10.43 -2.72
C ILE A 133 -1.51 9.60 -3.35
N VAL A 134 -1.71 8.30 -3.39
CA VAL A 134 -0.79 7.33 -3.97
C VAL A 134 -1.53 6.43 -4.95
N PRO A 135 -0.92 6.02 -6.06
CA PRO A 135 -1.57 5.09 -6.98
C PRO A 135 -2.01 3.81 -6.25
N TYR A 136 -3.24 3.35 -6.52
CA TYR A 136 -3.75 2.09 -5.99
C TYR A 136 -2.94 0.87 -6.45
N ALA A 137 -2.49 0.88 -7.70
CA ALA A 137 -1.64 -0.15 -8.27
C ALA A 137 -0.35 0.49 -8.78
N VAL A 138 0.78 -0.02 -8.31
CA VAL A 138 2.11 0.42 -8.71
C VAL A 138 2.87 -0.78 -9.23
N GLY A 139 3.50 -0.59 -10.38
CA GLY A 139 4.53 -1.47 -10.90
C GLY A 139 4.08 -2.73 -11.62
N SER A 140 5.06 -3.34 -12.24
CA SER A 140 4.96 -4.62 -12.94
C SER A 140 5.27 -5.83 -12.04
N GLY A 141 5.70 -5.58 -10.79
CA GLY A 141 6.20 -6.61 -9.87
C GLY A 141 7.73 -6.75 -9.90
N ASP A 142 8.43 -5.92 -10.68
CA ASP A 142 9.88 -5.79 -10.62
C ASP A 142 10.26 -4.74 -9.58
N SER A 143 10.71 -5.19 -8.41
CA SER A 143 11.05 -4.35 -7.26
C SER A 143 12.16 -3.33 -7.52
N LYS A 144 12.93 -3.47 -8.61
CA LYS A 144 14.03 -2.56 -8.94
C LYS A 144 13.58 -1.27 -9.60
N THR A 145 12.42 -1.29 -10.26
CA THR A 145 11.90 -0.16 -11.04
C THR A 145 10.61 0.43 -10.46
N ASP A 146 9.95 -0.32 -9.58
CA ASP A 146 8.67 0.09 -9.02
C ASP A 146 8.86 1.18 -7.95
N LYS A 147 8.41 2.40 -8.27
CA LYS A 147 8.41 3.54 -7.33
C LYS A 147 7.00 4.00 -7.07
N VAL A 148 6.65 4.15 -5.81
CA VAL A 148 5.46 4.89 -5.41
C VAL A 148 5.77 6.38 -5.59
N ASN A 149 4.99 7.06 -6.43
CA ASN A 149 5.09 8.50 -6.62
C ASN A 149 3.92 9.16 -5.90
N PRO A 150 4.09 9.57 -4.63
CA PRO A 150 3.05 10.24 -3.86
C PRO A 150 2.79 11.63 -4.43
N ILE A 151 1.53 12.06 -4.39
CA ILE A 151 1.10 13.37 -4.85
C ILE A 151 0.47 14.11 -3.67
N TYR A 152 0.91 15.32 -3.42
CA TYR A 152 0.22 16.22 -2.51
C TYR A 152 -1.11 16.65 -3.12
N ALA A 153 -2.21 16.37 -2.44
CA ALA A 153 -3.54 16.80 -2.80
C ALA A 153 -4.01 17.89 -1.82
N GLU A 154 -4.09 19.10 -2.33
CA GLU A 154 -4.44 20.31 -1.60
C GLU A 154 -5.90 20.31 -1.13
N PRO A 155 -6.29 21.21 -0.20
CA PRO A 155 -7.69 21.48 0.09
C PRO A 155 -8.49 21.81 -1.18
N ASN A 156 -9.78 21.54 -1.15
CA ASN A 156 -10.70 21.60 -2.29
C ASN A 156 -10.36 20.60 -3.41
N SER A 157 -9.90 19.40 -3.01
CA SER A 157 -9.57 18.33 -3.95
C SER A 157 -10.07 16.96 -3.50
N CYS A 158 -10.23 16.05 -4.46
CA CYS A 158 -10.54 14.64 -4.28
C CYS A 158 -9.82 13.78 -5.33
N CYS A 159 -10.06 12.48 -5.37
CA CYS A 159 -9.49 11.61 -6.38
C CYS A 159 -10.46 10.47 -6.78
N THR A 160 -10.23 9.88 -7.93
CA THR A 160 -10.88 8.63 -8.34
C THR A 160 -10.27 7.43 -7.63
N GLU A 161 -10.84 6.24 -7.81
CA GLU A 161 -10.29 4.98 -7.27
C GLU A 161 -8.94 4.56 -7.88
N THR A 162 -8.39 5.34 -8.81
CA THR A 162 -7.01 5.20 -9.28
C THR A 162 -6.01 5.41 -8.14
N TYR A 163 -6.43 6.16 -7.11
CA TYR A 163 -5.59 6.53 -5.98
C TYR A 163 -6.21 6.08 -4.65
N LEU A 164 -5.34 5.80 -3.69
CA LEU A 164 -5.64 5.78 -2.25
C LEU A 164 -5.29 7.13 -1.64
N VAL A 165 -5.93 7.45 -0.53
CA VAL A 165 -5.64 8.64 0.28
C VAL A 165 -4.87 8.23 1.53
N ILE A 166 -3.82 8.98 1.85
CA ILE A 166 -3.13 8.96 3.13
C ILE A 166 -3.48 10.26 3.85
N GLY A 167 -4.03 10.16 5.04
CA GLY A 167 -4.53 11.28 5.82
C GLY A 167 -6.01 11.15 6.15
N PRO A 168 -6.75 12.25 6.38
CA PRO A 168 -6.38 13.66 6.13
C PRO A 168 -5.40 14.24 7.15
N PHE A 169 -4.79 15.37 6.79
CA PHE A 169 -3.85 16.11 7.62
C PHE A 169 -4.26 17.59 7.76
N ALA A 170 -3.93 18.19 8.90
CA ALA A 170 -4.21 19.59 9.17
C ALA A 170 -3.34 20.56 8.36
N THR A 171 -2.14 20.15 7.95
CA THR A 171 -1.18 21.05 7.30
C THR A 171 -0.49 20.39 6.09
N LYS A 172 -0.09 21.23 5.14
CA LYS A 172 0.74 20.82 4.01
C LYS A 172 2.07 20.20 4.47
N LYS A 173 2.67 20.72 5.55
CA LYS A 173 3.94 20.23 6.07
C LYS A 173 3.87 18.76 6.52
N GLN A 174 2.76 18.35 7.12
CA GLN A 174 2.54 16.94 7.46
C GLN A 174 2.49 16.05 6.21
N CYS A 175 1.83 16.51 5.14
CA CYS A 175 1.84 15.79 3.86
C CYS A 175 3.26 15.67 3.28
N GLU A 176 4.03 16.77 3.30
CA GLU A 176 5.42 16.78 2.82
C GLU A 176 6.30 15.78 3.57
N ASN A 177 6.15 15.70 4.90
CA ASN A 177 6.86 14.71 5.72
C ASN A 177 6.49 13.28 5.34
N VAL A 178 5.20 13.00 5.14
CA VAL A 178 4.70 11.68 4.71
C VAL A 178 5.24 11.30 3.33
N MET A 179 5.36 12.26 2.40
CA MET A 179 5.89 12.01 1.06
C MET A 179 7.39 11.72 1.04
N GLN A 180 8.12 12.11 2.08
CA GLN A 180 9.56 11.84 2.25
C GLN A 180 9.82 10.49 2.93
N TYR A 181 8.84 9.97 3.65
CA TYR A 181 8.91 8.67 4.34
C TYR A 181 8.77 7.51 3.36
#